data_1acad97da6d9359893f16d8f74a8d6b9
#
_entry.id   1acad97da6d9359893f16d8f74a8d6b9
#
_cell.length_a   1.000
_cell.length_b   1.000
_cell.length_c   1.000
_cell.angle_alpha   90.00
_cell.angle_beta   90.00
_cell.angle_gamma   90.00
#
_symmetry.space_group_name_H-M   'P 1'
#
loop_
_entity.id
_entity.type
_entity.pdbx_description
1 polymer ?
#
loop_
_entity_poly.entity_id
_entity_poly.type
_entity_poly.pdbx_seq_one_letter_code
_entity_poly.pdbx_strand_id
1 'polypeptide(L)'
;MTDFKNHTIPNMSWTTSSNSSLLSSSPGTLALATLATGLAVFLVYLAYTPSVDALAPEFTSDTVPLIGSWGFYSRRWSFWRDSVARSKTGQFSFWLGKNHVVGVSGAAARKLFLDHQHLERIKAAPLHGVGPEIVPPIHPVFQPNFSKGHSYFQRRVLDLMKTEHLASRLHTATREARTVFRAFATKQTTLQGTRGGILNPIDSCYRLVLAQGVRMICCDELADTDELFEKYVAVTRALQHLSSGHTCAVPWLPSLAHTKRRYYRYRLQCLFTPLVEKRIVQSQDRAGVRANDALQTLIDSGDKPDYIVTFLISILFISIANAGKLAGILLNILCQYPVWQDRVLSEINAATPQFWPADKPATLVEKLDAMPLEVWEASFPFVELIIREAIRMHVAFPMTRLNESSRAIPIPGTGQVIPSGSFAAYNTNDAHLNEELYPDPLRFDPERFETPREGAKTETYGFLGWGNGRHRCVGQRWAKLQLSINLVYAVAMYKWNSCDADGNFLPPVDHSFDRDRHGNQLAQGVFCKYECRE
;
A
#
# COMPACT_ATOMS: atom_id res chain seq x y z
N MET A 1 39.33 -89.85 -4.22
CA MET A 1 38.19 -90.42 -4.94
C MET A 1 37.47 -89.28 -5.59
N THR A 2 37.53 -89.34 -6.75
CA THR A 2 36.88 -89.21 -8.06
C THR A 2 37.02 -87.81 -8.69
N ASP A 3 37.86 -87.91 -9.72
CA ASP A 3 37.90 -87.16 -10.97
C ASP A 3 36.62 -86.46 -11.40
N PHE A 4 36.76 -85.23 -11.89
CA PHE A 4 35.97 -84.76 -13.01
C PHE A 4 36.76 -83.87 -13.97
N LYS A 5 36.71 -84.28 -15.20
CA LYS A 5 37.42 -83.89 -16.41
C LYS A 5 37.20 -82.42 -16.83
N ASN A 6 38.31 -81.88 -17.38
CA ASN A 6 38.36 -80.71 -18.25
C ASN A 6 37.38 -80.82 -19.46
N HIS A 7 36.53 -79.82 -19.61
CA HIS A 7 35.95 -79.44 -20.90
C HIS A 7 36.40 -78.04 -21.28
N THR A 8 37.21 -77.94 -22.28
CA THR A 8 37.63 -76.78 -23.03
C THR A 8 36.45 -76.20 -23.78
N ILE A 9 36.09 -74.93 -23.51
CA ILE A 9 35.10 -74.13 -24.26
C ILE A 9 35.87 -73.29 -25.29
N PRO A 10 35.47 -73.24 -26.56
CA PRO A 10 36.18 -72.52 -27.61
C PRO A 10 36.00 -71.00 -27.45
N ASN A 11 37.08 -70.24 -27.59
CA ASN A 11 37.18 -68.81 -27.67
C ASN A 11 36.27 -68.29 -28.80
N MET A 12 35.16 -67.68 -28.44
CA MET A 12 34.36 -66.87 -29.36
C MET A 12 34.80 -65.39 -29.20
N SER A 13 35.65 -64.96 -30.18
CA SER A 13 36.02 -63.53 -30.31
C SER A 13 34.80 -62.71 -30.73
N TRP A 14 34.29 -61.96 -29.79
CA TRP A 14 33.31 -60.90 -30.08
C TRP A 14 34.09 -59.69 -30.62
N THR A 15 34.03 -59.45 -31.92
CA THR A 15 34.40 -58.17 -32.52
C THR A 15 33.31 -57.17 -32.15
N THR A 16 33.54 -56.39 -31.11
CA THR A 16 32.71 -55.19 -30.84
C THR A 16 33.04 -54.16 -31.89
N SER A 17 32.25 -54.12 -32.96
CA SER A 17 32.16 -52.93 -33.82
C SER A 17 31.52 -51.82 -33.00
N SER A 18 32.31 -51.00 -32.34
CA SER A 18 31.89 -49.76 -31.69
C SER A 18 31.52 -48.75 -32.79
N ASN A 19 30.26 -48.77 -33.23
CA ASN A 19 29.68 -47.63 -33.91
C ASN A 19 29.48 -46.49 -32.88
N SER A 20 30.57 -45.88 -32.44
CA SER A 20 30.56 -44.64 -31.64
C SER A 20 30.59 -43.41 -32.56
N SER A 21 29.60 -43.31 -33.47
CA SER A 21 29.32 -42.09 -34.22
C SER A 21 28.07 -41.39 -33.72
N LEU A 22 27.84 -41.43 -32.41
CA LEU A 22 26.74 -40.65 -31.79
C LEU A 22 27.39 -39.45 -31.05
N LEU A 23 27.34 -38.30 -31.75
CA LEU A 23 27.32 -36.97 -31.20
C LEU A 23 28.58 -36.49 -30.44
N SER A 24 29.67 -36.32 -31.15
CA SER A 24 30.63 -35.26 -30.79
C SER A 24 30.08 -33.91 -31.31
N SER A 25 28.99 -33.45 -30.73
CA SER A 25 28.53 -32.08 -30.97
C SER A 25 29.57 -31.12 -30.37
N SER A 26 30.14 -30.24 -31.20
CA SER A 26 31.05 -29.23 -30.68
C SER A 26 30.30 -28.41 -29.60
N PRO A 27 30.99 -27.83 -28.60
CA PRO A 27 30.35 -26.98 -27.59
C PRO A 27 29.46 -25.89 -28.19
N GLY A 28 29.80 -25.43 -29.40
CA GLY A 28 29.01 -24.44 -30.14
C GLY A 28 27.68 -24.98 -30.68
N THR A 29 27.63 -26.25 -31.18
CA THR A 29 26.38 -26.87 -31.65
C THR A 29 25.44 -27.18 -30.49
N LEU A 30 25.97 -27.57 -29.33
CA LEU A 30 25.18 -27.76 -28.12
C LEU A 30 24.57 -26.44 -27.63
N ALA A 31 25.35 -25.37 -27.60
CA ALA A 31 24.90 -24.02 -27.22
C ALA A 31 23.80 -23.50 -28.19
N LEU A 32 23.99 -23.68 -29.50
CA LEU A 32 22.98 -23.29 -30.51
C LEU A 32 21.69 -24.11 -30.38
N ALA A 33 21.79 -25.42 -30.16
CA ALA A 33 20.62 -26.27 -29.94
C ALA A 33 19.86 -25.88 -28.68
N THR A 34 20.57 -25.56 -27.59
CA THR A 34 19.96 -25.09 -26.33
C THR A 34 19.27 -23.75 -26.52
N LEU A 35 19.90 -22.81 -27.24
CA LEU A 35 19.28 -21.50 -27.56
C LEU A 35 18.05 -21.66 -28.47
N ALA A 36 18.13 -22.51 -29.52
CA ALA A 36 17.01 -22.78 -30.42
C ALA A 36 15.83 -23.44 -29.69
N THR A 37 16.11 -24.42 -28.82
CA THR A 37 15.09 -25.05 -27.96
C THR A 37 14.48 -24.05 -26.99
N GLY A 38 15.30 -23.24 -26.33
CA GLY A 38 14.84 -22.18 -25.45
C GLY A 38 13.94 -21.16 -26.17
N LEU A 39 14.33 -20.77 -27.39
CA LEU A 39 13.51 -19.87 -28.23
C LEU A 39 12.20 -20.53 -28.65
N ALA A 40 12.23 -21.81 -29.07
CA ALA A 40 11.02 -22.55 -29.46
C ALA A 40 10.05 -22.69 -28.27
N VAL A 41 10.54 -23.07 -27.09
CA VAL A 41 9.73 -23.14 -25.85
C VAL A 41 9.17 -21.77 -25.52
N PHE A 42 9.97 -20.72 -25.66
CA PHE A 42 9.50 -19.35 -25.44
C PHE A 42 8.42 -18.93 -26.43
N LEU A 43 8.57 -19.23 -27.70
CA LEU A 43 7.55 -18.93 -28.72
C LEU A 43 6.25 -19.72 -28.47
N VAL A 44 6.34 -21.00 -28.10
CA VAL A 44 5.18 -21.81 -27.71
C VAL A 44 4.53 -21.21 -26.45
N TYR A 45 5.30 -20.83 -25.45
CA TYR A 45 4.77 -20.14 -24.27
C TYR A 45 4.07 -18.83 -24.65
N LEU A 46 4.63 -18.04 -25.57
CA LEU A 46 3.99 -16.82 -26.06
C LEU A 46 2.68 -17.08 -26.79
N ALA A 47 2.65 -18.11 -27.62
CA ALA A 47 1.46 -18.50 -28.42
C ALA A 47 0.37 -19.15 -27.54
N TYR A 48 0.73 -19.77 -26.43
CA TYR A 48 -0.23 -20.44 -25.56
C TYR A 48 -1.15 -19.45 -24.87
N THR A 49 -2.44 -19.55 -25.11
CA THR A 49 -3.50 -18.85 -24.37
C THR A 49 -4.21 -19.86 -23.47
N PRO A 50 -4.23 -19.69 -22.15
CA PRO A 50 -4.95 -20.59 -21.26
C PRO A 50 -6.43 -20.67 -21.64
N SER A 51 -7.01 -21.85 -21.55
CA SER A 51 -8.48 -22.04 -21.72
C SER A 51 -9.19 -21.39 -20.54
N VAL A 52 -10.31 -20.76 -20.82
CA VAL A 52 -11.15 -20.10 -19.80
C VAL A 52 -12.51 -20.82 -19.76
N ASP A 53 -13.09 -20.89 -18.56
CA ASP A 53 -14.44 -21.46 -18.37
C ASP A 53 -15.45 -20.73 -19.26
N ALA A 54 -16.32 -21.48 -19.93
CA ALA A 54 -17.34 -20.93 -20.83
C ALA A 54 -18.38 -20.03 -20.12
N LEU A 55 -18.53 -20.18 -18.81
CA LEU A 55 -19.39 -19.31 -17.97
C LEU A 55 -18.68 -18.07 -17.44
N ALA A 56 -17.39 -17.86 -17.76
CA ALA A 56 -16.72 -16.61 -17.41
C ALA A 56 -17.36 -15.43 -18.17
N PRO A 57 -17.30 -14.20 -17.60
CA PRO A 57 -17.78 -13.01 -18.32
C PRO A 57 -17.07 -12.78 -19.65
N GLU A 58 -17.74 -12.09 -20.57
CA GLU A 58 -17.20 -11.75 -21.89
C GLU A 58 -15.90 -10.91 -21.75
N PHE A 59 -14.95 -11.13 -22.67
CA PHE A 59 -13.68 -10.41 -22.68
C PHE A 59 -13.84 -8.98 -23.20
N THR A 60 -13.11 -8.05 -22.57
CA THR A 60 -12.98 -6.68 -23.10
C THR A 60 -12.17 -6.69 -24.40
N SER A 61 -12.47 -5.75 -25.29
CA SER A 61 -11.74 -5.57 -26.56
C SER A 61 -10.35 -4.92 -26.41
N ASP A 62 -9.97 -4.48 -25.21
CA ASP A 62 -8.72 -3.75 -24.93
C ASP A 62 -7.59 -4.71 -24.52
N THR A 63 -7.25 -5.64 -25.41
CA THR A 63 -6.21 -6.64 -25.13
C THR A 63 -5.04 -6.50 -26.10
N VAL A 64 -3.85 -6.20 -25.56
CA VAL A 64 -2.59 -6.21 -26.31
C VAL A 64 -1.95 -7.60 -26.20
N PRO A 65 -1.51 -8.21 -27.31
CA PRO A 65 -0.83 -9.50 -27.25
C PRO A 65 0.31 -9.49 -26.23
N LEU A 66 0.47 -10.56 -25.45
CA LEU A 66 1.49 -10.81 -24.42
C LEU A 66 1.37 -9.96 -23.14
N ILE A 67 0.88 -8.74 -23.24
CA ILE A 67 0.77 -7.79 -22.11
C ILE A 67 -0.62 -7.91 -21.46
N GLY A 68 -1.63 -8.21 -22.24
CA GLY A 68 -3.02 -8.20 -21.82
C GLY A 68 -3.65 -6.82 -21.91
N SER A 69 -4.60 -6.51 -21.06
CA SER A 69 -5.32 -5.24 -21.04
C SER A 69 -4.52 -4.14 -20.37
N TRP A 70 -3.69 -3.45 -21.16
CA TRP A 70 -2.84 -2.37 -20.66
C TRP A 70 -3.65 -1.24 -20.01
N GLY A 71 -4.89 -1.02 -20.42
CA GLY A 71 -5.82 -0.05 -19.82
C GLY A 71 -5.97 -0.20 -18.32
N PHE A 72 -5.91 -1.44 -17.79
CA PHE A 72 -5.95 -1.69 -16.34
C PHE A 72 -4.83 -0.97 -15.57
N TYR A 73 -3.68 -0.70 -16.19
CA TYR A 73 -2.57 0.02 -15.56
C TYR A 73 -2.50 1.49 -15.98
N SER A 74 -2.81 1.82 -17.24
CA SER A 74 -2.60 3.16 -17.82
C SER A 74 -3.83 4.06 -17.77
N ARG A 75 -5.04 3.48 -17.75
CA ARG A 75 -6.32 4.19 -17.77
C ARG A 75 -7.30 3.53 -16.80
N ARG A 76 -6.91 3.41 -15.54
CA ARG A 76 -7.55 2.54 -14.55
C ARG A 76 -9.04 2.76 -14.37
N TRP A 77 -9.47 4.00 -14.28
CA TRP A 77 -10.87 4.34 -14.08
C TRP A 77 -11.66 4.27 -15.37
N SER A 78 -11.18 4.88 -16.46
CA SER A 78 -11.83 4.82 -17.77
C SER A 78 -11.93 3.37 -18.28
N PHE A 79 -10.86 2.59 -18.15
CA PHE A 79 -10.88 1.17 -18.49
C PHE A 79 -11.98 0.42 -17.72
N TRP A 80 -12.07 0.65 -16.41
CA TRP A 80 -13.08 -0.02 -15.58
C TRP A 80 -14.49 0.39 -15.96
N ARG A 81 -14.77 1.69 -15.98
CA ARG A 81 -16.07 2.26 -16.32
C ARG A 81 -16.56 1.81 -17.69
N ASP A 82 -15.69 1.90 -18.70
CA ASP A 82 -16.03 1.55 -20.08
C ASP A 82 -16.26 0.04 -20.22
N SER A 83 -15.51 -0.79 -19.49
CA SER A 83 -15.71 -2.26 -19.49
C SER A 83 -17.03 -2.65 -18.83
N VAL A 84 -17.37 -2.04 -17.69
CA VAL A 84 -18.66 -2.23 -17.01
C VAL A 84 -19.81 -1.80 -17.92
N ALA A 85 -19.72 -0.61 -18.54
CA ALA A 85 -20.77 -0.07 -19.40
C ALA A 85 -21.04 -0.91 -20.67
N ARG A 86 -20.01 -1.59 -21.21
CA ARG A 86 -20.15 -2.48 -22.37
C ARG A 86 -20.67 -3.87 -22.00
N SER A 87 -20.55 -4.27 -20.76
CA SER A 87 -20.97 -5.58 -20.28
C SER A 87 -22.48 -5.62 -20.03
N LYS A 88 -23.14 -6.70 -20.45
CA LYS A 88 -24.58 -6.92 -20.20
C LYS A 88 -24.91 -7.12 -18.71
N THR A 89 -23.95 -7.62 -17.95
CA THR A 89 -24.12 -7.97 -16.52
C THR A 89 -23.35 -7.05 -15.58
N GLY A 90 -22.56 -6.10 -16.13
CA GLY A 90 -21.59 -5.32 -15.38
C GLY A 90 -20.29 -6.09 -15.08
N GLN A 91 -20.22 -7.37 -15.41
CA GLN A 91 -19.05 -8.21 -15.19
C GLN A 91 -18.28 -8.39 -16.51
N PHE A 92 -16.95 -8.42 -16.46
CA PHE A 92 -16.13 -8.54 -17.67
C PHE A 92 -14.85 -9.31 -17.40
N SER A 93 -14.30 -9.95 -18.43
CA SER A 93 -13.01 -10.64 -18.37
C SER A 93 -11.93 -9.83 -19.09
N PHE A 94 -10.69 -9.96 -18.63
CA PHE A 94 -9.52 -9.39 -19.29
C PHE A 94 -8.25 -10.17 -18.91
N TRP A 95 -7.19 -9.93 -19.68
CA TRP A 95 -5.90 -10.55 -19.43
C TRP A 95 -4.92 -9.55 -18.80
N LEU A 96 -4.12 -10.00 -17.82
CA LEU A 96 -2.93 -9.32 -17.34
C LEU A 96 -1.73 -10.26 -17.53
N GLY A 97 -0.97 -10.07 -18.60
CA GLY A 97 -0.04 -11.08 -19.07
C GLY A 97 -0.80 -12.36 -19.42
N LYS A 98 -0.47 -13.46 -18.74
CA LYS A 98 -1.16 -14.76 -18.85
C LYS A 98 -2.24 -14.99 -17.78
N ASN A 99 -2.46 -14.04 -16.91
CA ASN A 99 -3.42 -14.17 -15.83
C ASN A 99 -4.81 -13.74 -16.32
N HIS A 100 -5.76 -14.66 -16.26
CA HIS A 100 -7.17 -14.34 -16.47
C HIS A 100 -7.71 -13.59 -15.26
N VAL A 101 -8.37 -12.46 -15.49
CA VAL A 101 -8.96 -11.60 -14.46
C VAL A 101 -10.41 -11.34 -14.78
N VAL A 102 -11.28 -11.54 -13.81
CA VAL A 102 -12.71 -11.19 -13.86
C VAL A 102 -12.90 -9.87 -13.12
N GLY A 103 -13.26 -8.82 -13.84
CA GLY A 103 -13.70 -7.54 -13.26
C GLY A 103 -15.13 -7.68 -12.74
N VAL A 104 -15.36 -7.44 -11.47
CA VAL A 104 -16.68 -7.54 -10.84
C VAL A 104 -17.18 -6.17 -10.40
N SER A 105 -18.44 -5.85 -10.65
CA SER A 105 -19.08 -4.55 -10.36
C SER A 105 -20.47 -4.75 -9.75
N GLY A 106 -20.95 -3.74 -9.02
CA GLY A 106 -22.25 -3.73 -8.36
C GLY A 106 -22.25 -4.35 -6.97
N ALA A 107 -23.30 -4.09 -6.18
CA ALA A 107 -23.41 -4.41 -4.75
C ALA A 107 -23.23 -5.92 -4.43
N ALA A 108 -23.93 -6.78 -5.17
CA ALA A 108 -23.88 -8.23 -4.93
C ALA A 108 -22.51 -8.84 -5.25
N ALA A 109 -21.90 -8.42 -6.36
CA ALA A 109 -20.57 -8.89 -6.76
C ALA A 109 -19.47 -8.30 -5.85
N ARG A 110 -19.62 -7.06 -5.39
CA ARG A 110 -18.76 -6.45 -4.38
C ARG A 110 -18.79 -7.22 -3.07
N LYS A 111 -19.98 -7.60 -2.59
CA LYS A 111 -20.14 -8.41 -1.40
C LYS A 111 -19.48 -9.78 -1.56
N LEU A 112 -19.71 -10.48 -2.68
CA LEU A 112 -19.01 -11.72 -3.00
C LEU A 112 -17.49 -11.54 -2.96
N PHE A 113 -16.96 -10.53 -3.65
CA PHE A 113 -15.53 -10.23 -3.71
C PHE A 113 -14.92 -10.01 -2.33
N LEU A 114 -15.61 -9.34 -1.42
CA LEU A 114 -15.07 -8.98 -0.10
C LEU A 114 -15.18 -10.11 0.92
N ASP A 115 -16.21 -10.95 0.84
CA ASP A 115 -16.53 -11.94 1.89
C ASP A 115 -16.11 -13.37 1.53
N HIS A 116 -15.95 -13.69 0.24
CA HIS A 116 -15.74 -15.08 -0.16
C HIS A 116 -14.42 -15.65 0.34
N GLN A 117 -14.49 -16.79 1.02
CA GLN A 117 -13.35 -17.38 1.73
C GLN A 117 -12.18 -17.84 0.84
N HIS A 118 -12.46 -18.20 -0.41
CA HIS A 118 -11.46 -18.68 -1.37
C HIS A 118 -10.91 -17.59 -2.30
N LEU A 119 -11.33 -16.33 -2.12
CA LEU A 119 -10.74 -15.19 -2.82
C LEU A 119 -9.58 -14.62 -2.01
N GLU A 120 -8.34 -15.07 -2.34
CA GLU A 120 -7.12 -14.78 -1.57
C GLU A 120 -6.38 -13.54 -2.11
N ARG A 121 -6.04 -12.61 -1.21
CA ARG A 121 -5.43 -11.32 -1.53
C ARG A 121 -3.92 -11.40 -1.72
N ILE A 122 -3.21 -12.16 -0.86
CA ILE A 122 -1.75 -12.11 -0.81
C ILE A 122 -1.15 -12.66 -2.10
N LYS A 123 -1.70 -13.75 -2.64
CA LYS A 123 -1.26 -14.34 -3.91
C LYS A 123 -1.57 -13.43 -5.11
N ALA A 124 -2.52 -12.50 -4.98
CA ALA A 124 -2.84 -11.51 -6.00
C ALA A 124 -2.02 -10.20 -5.89
N ALA A 125 -1.25 -10.02 -4.83
CA ALA A 125 -0.47 -8.81 -4.58
C ALA A 125 0.49 -8.41 -5.74
N PRO A 126 1.13 -9.34 -6.47
CA PRO A 126 1.98 -8.97 -7.61
C PRO A 126 1.26 -8.20 -8.71
N LEU A 127 -0.06 -8.35 -8.85
CA LEU A 127 -0.85 -7.62 -9.86
C LEU A 127 -1.11 -6.14 -9.50
N HIS A 128 -0.78 -5.72 -8.28
CA HIS A 128 -1.05 -4.35 -7.82
C HIS A 128 0.03 -3.31 -8.17
N GLY A 129 1.10 -3.70 -8.83
CA GLY A 129 2.18 -2.77 -9.17
C GLY A 129 3.18 -2.51 -8.04
N VAL A 130 2.99 -3.10 -6.86
CA VAL A 130 3.94 -2.99 -5.75
C VAL A 130 5.21 -3.80 -6.02
N GLY A 131 5.07 -4.88 -6.77
CA GLY A 131 6.15 -5.82 -7.12
C GLY A 131 6.56 -6.74 -5.96
N PRO A 132 6.86 -8.00 -6.27
CA PRO A 132 7.25 -9.00 -5.27
C PRO A 132 8.62 -8.73 -4.66
N GLU A 133 9.43 -7.86 -5.26
CA GLU A 133 10.78 -7.55 -4.79
C GLU A 133 10.78 -6.74 -3.49
N ILE A 134 9.73 -5.94 -3.24
CA ILE A 134 9.63 -5.08 -2.04
C ILE A 134 8.87 -5.80 -0.94
N VAL A 135 7.71 -6.35 -1.29
CA VAL A 135 6.86 -7.14 -0.38
C VAL A 135 6.70 -8.54 -1.01
N PRO A 136 7.62 -9.48 -0.75
CA PRO A 136 7.55 -10.80 -1.35
C PRO A 136 6.36 -11.58 -0.78
N PRO A 137 5.29 -11.82 -1.56
CA PRO A 137 4.08 -12.47 -1.05
C PRO A 137 4.30 -13.91 -0.64
N ILE A 138 5.36 -14.53 -1.16
CA ILE A 138 5.77 -15.90 -0.82
C ILE A 138 6.56 -15.99 0.50
N HIS A 139 7.01 -14.85 1.06
CA HIS A 139 7.78 -14.88 2.31
C HIS A 139 6.90 -15.38 3.47
N PRO A 140 7.39 -16.28 4.34
CA PRO A 140 6.62 -16.86 5.45
C PRO A 140 5.95 -15.84 6.37
N VAL A 141 6.50 -14.64 6.48
CA VAL A 141 5.93 -13.51 7.24
C VAL A 141 4.49 -13.19 6.81
N PHE A 142 4.16 -13.35 5.53
CA PHE A 142 2.84 -13.03 4.97
C PHE A 142 1.92 -14.24 4.85
N GLN A 143 2.44 -15.45 4.98
CA GLN A 143 1.63 -16.66 4.83
C GLN A 143 0.68 -16.81 6.01
N PRO A 144 -0.58 -17.18 5.76
CA PRO A 144 -1.52 -17.48 6.84
C PRO A 144 -1.01 -18.65 7.67
N ASN A 145 -1.09 -18.52 8.98
CA ASN A 145 -0.90 -19.66 9.86
C ASN A 145 -2.27 -20.30 10.10
N PHE A 146 -2.50 -21.48 9.54
CA PHE A 146 -3.77 -22.19 9.63
C PHE A 146 -4.27 -22.40 11.06
N SER A 147 -3.37 -22.54 12.04
CA SER A 147 -3.75 -22.71 13.45
C SER A 147 -4.15 -21.40 14.15
N LYS A 148 -3.75 -20.23 13.62
CA LYS A 148 -3.96 -18.92 14.25
C LYS A 148 -4.80 -17.93 13.42
N GLY A 149 -5.24 -18.31 12.22
CA GLY A 149 -6.10 -17.51 11.35
C GLY A 149 -5.46 -16.26 10.72
N HIS A 150 -4.31 -15.81 11.22
CA HIS A 150 -3.60 -14.61 10.75
C HIS A 150 -2.14 -14.91 10.42
N SER A 151 -1.58 -14.19 9.44
CA SER A 151 -0.15 -14.24 9.18
C SER A 151 0.65 -13.64 10.34
N TYR A 152 1.96 -13.93 10.38
CA TYR A 152 2.87 -13.26 11.31
C TYR A 152 2.77 -11.73 11.17
N PHE A 153 2.79 -11.21 9.95
CA PHE A 153 2.68 -9.78 9.66
C PHE A 153 1.42 -9.15 10.27
N GLN A 154 0.26 -9.76 10.02
CA GLN A 154 -1.01 -9.24 10.56
C GLN A 154 -1.03 -9.22 12.08
N ARG A 155 -0.55 -10.28 12.73
CA ARG A 155 -0.51 -10.37 14.21
C ARG A 155 0.36 -9.29 14.81
N ARG A 156 1.57 -9.08 14.25
CA ARG A 156 2.48 -8.05 14.77
C ARG A 156 1.98 -6.63 14.53
N VAL A 157 1.30 -6.38 13.39
CA VAL A 157 0.61 -5.09 13.22
C VAL A 157 -0.48 -4.90 14.26
N LEU A 158 -1.31 -5.92 14.53
CA LEU A 158 -2.35 -5.83 15.56
C LEU A 158 -1.77 -5.60 16.97
N ASP A 159 -0.61 -6.20 17.28
CA ASP A 159 0.08 -5.94 18.55
C ASP A 159 0.50 -4.47 18.68
N LEU A 160 1.01 -3.85 17.61
CA LEU A 160 1.38 -2.43 17.57
C LEU A 160 0.16 -1.48 17.57
N MET A 161 -1.05 -1.99 17.28
CA MET A 161 -2.29 -1.19 17.33
C MET A 161 -2.97 -1.22 18.71
N LYS A 162 -2.43 -1.92 19.69
CA LYS A 162 -2.95 -1.94 21.06
C LYS A 162 -2.82 -0.59 21.74
N THR A 163 -3.75 -0.30 22.65
CA THR A 163 -3.80 0.97 23.39
C THR A 163 -2.51 1.25 24.12
N GLU A 164 -1.93 0.24 24.78
CA GLU A 164 -0.70 0.37 25.55
C GLU A 164 0.47 0.85 24.68
N HIS A 165 0.62 0.28 23.47
CA HIS A 165 1.67 0.69 22.54
C HIS A 165 1.43 2.08 22.01
N LEU A 166 0.23 2.39 21.53
CA LEU A 166 -0.09 3.71 20.96
C LEU A 166 0.01 4.80 22.01
N ALA A 167 -0.52 4.60 23.22
CA ALA A 167 -0.46 5.57 24.30
C ALA A 167 0.98 5.85 24.77
N SER A 168 1.80 4.81 24.93
CA SER A 168 3.20 4.96 25.38
C SER A 168 4.05 5.70 24.35
N ARG A 169 3.70 5.66 23.07
CA ARG A 169 4.46 6.27 21.96
C ARG A 169 3.84 7.57 21.43
N LEU A 170 2.64 7.95 21.86
CA LEU A 170 1.90 9.09 21.36
C LEU A 170 2.72 10.39 21.38
N HIS A 171 3.43 10.63 22.49
CA HIS A 171 4.30 11.81 22.67
C HIS A 171 5.40 11.93 21.61
N THR A 172 5.85 10.80 21.02
CA THR A 172 6.84 10.84 19.93
C THR A 172 6.20 11.30 18.62
N ALA A 173 4.96 10.87 18.33
CA ALA A 173 4.24 11.27 17.13
C ALA A 173 3.86 12.77 17.16
N THR A 174 3.40 13.27 18.31
CA THR A 174 3.08 14.70 18.51
C THR A 174 4.33 15.56 18.45
N ARG A 175 5.44 15.11 19.05
CA ARG A 175 6.75 15.78 18.96
C ARG A 175 7.22 15.92 17.50
N GLU A 176 7.11 14.86 16.69
CA GLU A 176 7.50 14.93 15.28
C GLU A 176 6.62 15.94 14.51
N ALA A 177 5.29 15.93 14.74
CA ALA A 177 4.39 16.91 14.13
C ALA A 177 4.80 18.35 14.51
N ARG A 178 4.95 18.62 15.79
CA ARG A 178 5.40 19.92 16.30
C ARG A 178 6.73 20.36 15.69
N THR A 179 7.71 19.45 15.64
CA THR A 179 9.06 19.74 15.13
C THR A 179 9.02 20.12 13.66
N VAL A 180 8.32 19.35 12.84
CA VAL A 180 8.22 19.61 11.40
C VAL A 180 7.45 20.90 11.13
N PHE A 181 6.33 21.14 11.81
CA PHE A 181 5.55 22.38 11.62
C PHE A 181 6.32 23.61 12.14
N ARG A 182 7.06 23.51 13.27
CA ARG A 182 7.94 24.60 13.73
C ARG A 182 9.05 24.92 12.73
N ALA A 183 9.59 23.92 12.05
CA ALA A 183 10.61 24.15 11.03
C ALA A 183 10.09 24.98 9.84
N PHE A 184 8.78 24.99 9.57
CA PHE A 184 8.19 25.91 8.59
C PHE A 184 8.33 27.36 9.05
N ALA A 185 8.14 27.66 10.35
CA ALA A 185 8.32 29.00 10.90
C ALA A 185 9.76 29.54 10.77
N THR A 186 10.77 28.66 10.74
CA THR A 186 12.19 29.09 10.61
C THR A 186 12.64 29.31 9.18
N LYS A 187 11.93 28.76 8.19
CA LYS A 187 12.19 28.95 6.75
C LYS A 187 11.46 30.17 6.17
N GLN A 188 11.06 31.11 7.02
CA GLN A 188 10.21 32.24 6.66
C GLN A 188 10.91 33.18 5.67
N THR A 189 10.24 33.40 4.54
CA THR A 189 10.39 34.61 3.73
C THR A 189 9.29 35.57 4.19
N THR A 190 9.65 36.83 4.48
CA THR A 190 8.65 37.85 4.84
C THR A 190 7.83 38.17 3.58
N LEU A 191 6.75 37.48 3.38
CA LEU A 191 5.79 37.74 2.32
C LEU A 191 4.82 38.82 2.84
N GLN A 192 4.94 40.05 2.31
CA GLN A 192 4.03 41.18 2.58
C GLN A 192 3.84 41.53 4.09
N GLY A 193 4.89 41.42 4.90
CA GLY A 193 4.82 41.84 6.33
C GLY A 193 4.26 40.79 7.30
N THR A 194 3.77 39.68 6.83
CA THR A 194 3.28 38.56 7.65
C THR A 194 4.33 37.45 7.77
N ARG A 195 4.44 36.83 8.96
CA ARG A 195 5.30 35.67 9.18
C ARG A 195 4.65 34.44 8.56
N GLY A 196 5.11 34.04 7.35
CA GLY A 196 4.53 32.93 6.63
C GLY A 196 5.42 32.43 5.51
N GLY A 197 4.94 31.48 4.73
CA GLY A 197 5.66 30.91 3.61
C GLY A 197 4.76 30.09 2.69
N ILE A 198 5.37 29.54 1.64
CA ILE A 198 4.72 28.67 0.67
C ILE A 198 5.38 27.30 0.73
N LEU A 199 4.60 26.24 0.66
CA LEU A 199 5.13 24.88 0.61
C LEU A 199 4.35 24.00 -0.36
N ASN A 200 5.05 22.97 -0.87
CA ASN A 200 4.41 21.83 -1.51
C ASN A 200 3.85 20.88 -0.42
N PRO A 201 2.53 20.71 -0.34
CA PRO A 201 1.94 19.93 0.74
C PRO A 201 2.31 18.44 0.70
N ILE A 202 2.52 17.87 -0.51
CA ILE A 202 2.87 16.45 -0.65
C ILE A 202 4.25 16.17 -0.06
N ASP A 203 5.27 16.92 -0.48
CA ASP A 203 6.65 16.67 -0.04
C ASP A 203 6.84 16.92 1.46
N SER A 204 6.20 17.97 1.97
CA SER A 204 6.30 18.36 3.38
C SER A 204 5.62 17.36 4.31
N CYS A 205 4.39 16.97 3.99
CA CYS A 205 3.64 15.99 4.79
C CYS A 205 4.19 14.57 4.65
N TYR A 206 4.77 14.24 3.49
CA TYR A 206 5.39 12.93 3.30
C TYR A 206 6.55 12.68 4.27
N ARG A 207 7.43 13.67 4.45
CA ARG A 207 8.54 13.57 5.41
C ARG A 207 8.04 13.44 6.85
N LEU A 208 7.01 14.19 7.22
CA LEU A 208 6.38 14.12 8.54
C LEU A 208 5.82 12.71 8.82
N VAL A 209 5.06 12.17 7.86
CA VAL A 209 4.48 10.82 7.98
C VAL A 209 5.57 9.75 8.10
N LEU A 210 6.70 9.91 7.37
CA LEU A 210 7.87 9.04 7.50
C LEU A 210 8.45 9.07 8.92
N ALA A 211 8.72 10.25 9.47
CA ALA A 211 9.29 10.42 10.81
C ALA A 211 8.38 9.81 11.88
N GLN A 212 7.10 10.13 11.86
CA GLN A 212 6.11 9.56 12.77
C GLN A 212 6.00 8.02 12.63
N GLY A 213 6.01 7.50 11.40
CA GLY A 213 5.96 6.06 11.14
C GLY A 213 7.16 5.34 11.73
N VAL A 214 8.37 5.87 11.55
CA VAL A 214 9.58 5.30 12.16
C VAL A 214 9.46 5.24 13.69
N ARG A 215 8.99 6.31 14.32
CA ARG A 215 8.79 6.36 15.78
C ARG A 215 7.78 5.36 16.30
N MET A 216 6.66 5.22 15.61
CA MET A 216 5.51 4.44 16.10
C MET A 216 5.60 2.95 15.79
N ILE A 217 6.16 2.59 14.64
CA ILE A 217 6.10 1.21 14.12
C ILE A 217 7.47 0.64 13.74
N CYS A 218 8.58 1.29 14.16
CA CYS A 218 9.93 0.81 13.92
C CYS A 218 10.81 0.98 15.16
N CYS A 219 11.81 1.87 15.12
CA CYS A 219 12.76 2.07 16.21
C CYS A 219 13.25 3.52 16.29
N ASP A 220 13.63 3.93 17.49
CA ASP A 220 14.07 5.29 17.75
C ASP A 220 15.44 5.59 17.12
N GLU A 221 16.37 4.63 17.05
CA GLU A 221 17.71 4.85 16.48
C GLU A 221 17.67 5.31 15.03
N LEU A 222 16.70 4.79 14.26
CA LEU A 222 16.53 5.22 12.86
C LEU A 222 16.07 6.67 12.77
N ALA A 223 15.24 7.13 13.71
CA ALA A 223 14.72 8.50 13.74
C ALA A 223 15.68 9.50 14.42
N ASP A 224 16.48 9.06 15.39
CA ASP A 224 17.40 9.91 16.15
C ASP A 224 18.73 10.16 15.42
N THR A 225 19.06 9.34 14.41
CA THR A 225 20.28 9.47 13.62
C THR A 225 19.97 10.09 12.28
N ASP A 226 20.24 11.39 12.11
CA ASP A 226 19.94 12.14 10.89
C ASP A 226 20.46 11.43 9.62
N GLU A 227 21.71 10.91 9.66
CA GLU A 227 22.29 10.22 8.51
C GLU A 227 21.51 8.95 8.12
N LEU A 228 21.08 8.16 9.11
CA LEU A 228 20.29 6.94 8.86
C LEU A 228 18.89 7.28 8.35
N PHE A 229 18.27 8.30 8.94
CA PHE A 229 16.95 8.75 8.52
C PHE A 229 16.97 9.29 7.09
N GLU A 230 17.95 10.11 6.70
CA GLU A 230 18.09 10.61 5.33
C GLU A 230 18.37 9.48 4.32
N LYS A 231 19.19 8.49 4.66
CA LYS A 231 19.37 7.29 3.84
C LYS A 231 18.06 6.53 3.65
N TYR A 232 17.28 6.38 4.71
CA TYR A 232 15.97 5.75 4.65
C TYR A 232 14.98 6.53 3.78
N VAL A 233 14.88 7.85 3.94
CA VAL A 233 14.04 8.74 3.12
C VAL A 233 14.40 8.64 1.65
N ALA A 234 15.69 8.70 1.31
CA ALA A 234 16.17 8.61 -0.07
C ALA A 234 15.79 7.28 -0.74
N VAL A 235 16.00 6.16 -0.05
CA VAL A 235 15.65 4.82 -0.56
C VAL A 235 14.13 4.69 -0.74
N THR A 236 13.35 5.17 0.21
CA THR A 236 11.89 5.06 0.18
C THR A 236 11.28 5.90 -0.93
N ARG A 237 11.77 7.13 -1.15
CA ARG A 237 11.38 7.97 -2.30
C ARG A 237 11.70 7.30 -3.63
N ALA A 238 12.91 6.76 -3.78
CA ALA A 238 13.31 6.07 -4.99
C ALA A 238 12.40 4.86 -5.30
N LEU A 239 12.01 4.10 -4.29
CA LEU A 239 11.10 2.96 -4.44
C LEU A 239 9.71 3.35 -4.91
N GLN A 240 9.17 4.48 -4.46
CA GLN A 240 7.83 4.93 -4.86
C GLN A 240 7.72 5.25 -6.35
N HIS A 241 8.78 5.79 -6.94
CA HIS A 241 8.82 6.13 -8.37
C HIS A 241 9.03 4.90 -9.28
N LEU A 242 9.34 3.73 -8.73
CA LEU A 242 9.60 2.52 -9.50
C LEU A 242 8.37 1.64 -9.75
N SER A 243 7.21 2.02 -9.25
CA SER A 243 5.96 1.31 -9.54
C SER A 243 5.53 1.56 -10.98
N SER A 244 5.50 0.51 -11.80
CA SER A 244 5.08 0.62 -13.19
C SER A 244 4.28 -0.61 -13.62
N GLY A 245 3.25 -0.39 -14.45
CA GLY A 245 2.36 -1.46 -14.91
C GLY A 245 3.10 -2.57 -15.68
N HIS A 246 4.16 -2.25 -16.42
CA HIS A 246 4.91 -3.25 -17.19
C HIS A 246 5.60 -4.29 -16.30
N THR A 247 6.09 -3.90 -15.11
CA THR A 247 6.71 -4.84 -14.18
C THR A 247 5.71 -5.84 -13.57
N CYS A 248 4.43 -5.54 -13.66
CA CYS A 248 3.36 -6.40 -13.19
C CYS A 248 2.76 -7.25 -14.31
N ALA A 249 2.62 -6.68 -15.50
CA ALA A 249 2.11 -7.40 -16.67
C ALA A 249 3.08 -8.49 -17.17
N VAL A 250 4.39 -8.23 -17.11
CA VAL A 250 5.44 -9.12 -17.62
C VAL A 250 6.55 -9.31 -16.55
N PRO A 251 6.23 -9.92 -15.40
CA PRO A 251 7.15 -10.01 -14.26
C PRO A 251 8.42 -10.84 -14.53
N TRP A 252 8.37 -11.71 -15.53
CA TRP A 252 9.49 -12.55 -15.96
C TRP A 252 10.48 -11.81 -16.88
N LEU A 253 10.06 -10.68 -17.50
CA LEU A 253 10.95 -9.91 -18.36
C LEU A 253 11.91 -9.07 -17.52
N PRO A 254 13.23 -9.31 -17.61
CA PRO A 254 14.20 -8.48 -16.91
C PRO A 254 14.04 -7.01 -17.29
N SER A 255 13.90 -6.17 -16.30
CA SER A 255 13.80 -4.72 -16.50
C SER A 255 14.67 -3.97 -15.52
N LEU A 256 15.09 -2.77 -15.91
CA LEU A 256 15.85 -1.88 -15.03
C LEU A 256 15.07 -1.55 -13.74
N ALA A 257 13.73 -1.52 -13.83
CA ALA A 257 12.87 -1.29 -12.67
C ALA A 257 12.95 -2.46 -11.67
N HIS A 258 12.93 -3.72 -12.12
CA HIS A 258 13.13 -4.89 -11.25
C HIS A 258 14.50 -4.86 -10.57
N THR A 259 15.56 -4.60 -11.35
CA THR A 259 16.93 -4.51 -10.81
C THR A 259 17.04 -3.41 -9.75
N LYS A 260 16.49 -2.21 -10.04
CA LYS A 260 16.46 -1.10 -9.08
C LYS A 260 15.67 -1.45 -7.82
N ARG A 261 14.50 -2.09 -7.93
CA ARG A 261 13.72 -2.53 -6.76
C ARG A 261 14.49 -3.52 -5.88
N ARG A 262 15.12 -4.54 -6.48
CA ARG A 262 15.96 -5.49 -5.75
C ARG A 262 17.12 -4.79 -5.06
N TYR A 263 17.79 -3.87 -5.75
CA TYR A 263 18.86 -3.06 -5.19
C TYR A 263 18.39 -2.22 -4.00
N TYR A 264 17.28 -1.50 -4.09
CA TYR A 264 16.79 -0.69 -2.98
C TYR A 264 16.26 -1.55 -1.82
N ARG A 265 15.68 -2.71 -2.09
CA ARG A 265 15.35 -3.68 -1.04
C ARG A 265 16.62 -4.14 -0.30
N TYR A 266 17.66 -4.49 -1.03
CA TYR A 266 18.96 -4.84 -0.44
C TYR A 266 19.50 -3.68 0.40
N ARG A 267 19.43 -2.44 -0.08
CA ARG A 267 19.82 -1.25 0.70
C ARG A 267 19.04 -1.12 2.01
N LEU A 268 17.74 -1.42 2.01
CA LEU A 268 16.92 -1.46 3.23
C LEU A 268 17.37 -2.59 4.16
N GLN A 269 17.67 -3.77 3.64
CA GLN A 269 18.22 -4.87 4.45
C GLN A 269 19.55 -4.48 5.10
N CYS A 270 20.47 -3.88 4.35
CA CYS A 270 21.75 -3.37 4.89
C CYS A 270 21.57 -2.29 5.97
N LEU A 271 20.45 -1.56 5.95
CA LEU A 271 20.14 -0.56 6.96
C LEU A 271 19.51 -1.19 8.20
N PHE A 272 18.53 -2.09 8.04
CA PHE A 272 17.78 -2.64 9.17
C PHE A 272 18.47 -3.81 9.87
N THR A 273 19.21 -4.65 9.16
CA THR A 273 19.87 -5.83 9.76
C THR A 273 20.82 -5.46 10.90
N PRO A 274 21.76 -4.50 10.74
CA PRO A 274 22.63 -4.09 11.84
C PRO A 274 21.91 -3.48 13.02
N LEU A 275 20.81 -2.75 12.78
CA LEU A 275 19.99 -2.17 13.85
C LEU A 275 19.34 -3.27 14.69
N VAL A 276 18.75 -4.27 14.04
CA VAL A 276 18.10 -5.41 14.70
C VAL A 276 19.13 -6.23 15.49
N GLU A 277 20.26 -6.59 14.87
CA GLU A 277 21.32 -7.37 15.53
C GLU A 277 21.90 -6.66 16.74
N LYS A 278 22.21 -5.36 16.60
CA LYS A 278 22.71 -4.53 17.72
C LYS A 278 21.72 -4.51 18.87
N ARG A 279 20.43 -4.30 18.58
CA ARG A 279 19.38 -4.25 19.61
C ARG A 279 19.18 -5.60 20.30
N ILE A 280 19.29 -6.73 19.58
CA ILE A 280 19.20 -8.07 20.15
C ILE A 280 20.34 -8.27 21.16
N VAL A 281 21.59 -7.90 20.81
CA VAL A 281 22.73 -8.00 21.73
C VAL A 281 22.51 -7.11 22.97
N GLN A 282 22.08 -5.86 22.78
CA GLN A 282 21.77 -4.96 23.88
C GLN A 282 20.65 -5.46 24.81
N SER A 283 19.64 -6.13 24.24
CA SER A 283 18.52 -6.69 25.02
C SER A 283 18.91 -7.90 25.89
N GLN A 284 20.08 -8.51 25.66
CA GLN A 284 20.63 -9.56 26.52
C GLN A 284 21.25 -9.02 27.79
N ASP A 285 21.66 -7.76 27.79
CA ASP A 285 22.15 -7.06 28.99
C ASP A 285 20.95 -6.63 29.87
N ARG A 286 20.74 -7.35 30.96
CA ARG A 286 19.65 -7.08 31.91
C ARG A 286 19.78 -5.78 32.68
N ALA A 287 20.97 -5.17 32.73
CA ALA A 287 21.25 -3.92 33.42
C ALA A 287 21.00 -2.67 32.54
N GLY A 288 20.84 -2.85 31.22
CA GLY A 288 20.63 -1.77 30.26
C GLY A 288 19.20 -1.22 30.28
N VAL A 289 19.06 0.07 29.94
CA VAL A 289 17.74 0.70 29.72
C VAL A 289 17.09 0.08 28.49
N ARG A 290 15.95 -0.57 28.67
CA ARG A 290 15.17 -1.14 27.57
C ARG A 290 14.45 -0.04 26.80
N ALA A 291 14.55 -0.06 25.48
CA ALA A 291 13.77 0.81 24.62
C ALA A 291 12.28 0.43 24.67
N ASN A 292 11.43 1.44 24.50
CA ASN A 292 9.97 1.24 24.42
C ASN A 292 9.48 1.55 23.00
N ASP A 293 9.93 0.75 22.03
CA ASP A 293 9.56 0.89 20.62
C ASP A 293 9.12 -0.44 19.99
N ALA A 294 8.68 -0.39 18.72
CA ALA A 294 8.18 -1.56 18.04
C ALA A 294 9.27 -2.64 17.84
N LEU A 295 10.51 -2.25 17.57
CA LEU A 295 11.63 -3.20 17.45
C LEU A 295 11.82 -3.98 18.76
N GLN A 296 11.80 -3.30 19.91
CA GLN A 296 11.93 -3.97 21.20
C GLN A 296 10.75 -4.93 21.46
N THR A 297 9.53 -4.53 21.12
CA THR A 297 8.34 -5.38 21.25
C THR A 297 8.47 -6.69 20.44
N LEU A 298 9.04 -6.61 19.22
CA LEU A 298 9.27 -7.78 18.37
C LEU A 298 10.35 -8.71 18.96
N ILE A 299 11.44 -8.14 19.47
CA ILE A 299 12.53 -8.89 20.12
C ILE A 299 12.02 -9.58 21.38
N ASP A 300 11.29 -8.89 22.24
CA ASP A 300 10.72 -9.43 23.49
C ASP A 300 9.67 -10.52 23.22
N SER A 301 9.07 -10.52 22.04
CA SER A 301 8.18 -11.58 21.57
C SER A 301 8.94 -12.84 21.10
N GLY A 302 10.27 -12.85 21.11
CA GLY A 302 11.09 -13.96 20.66
C GLY A 302 11.10 -14.17 19.15
N ASP A 303 10.84 -13.13 18.37
CA ASP A 303 10.77 -13.21 16.92
C ASP A 303 12.17 -13.42 16.30
N LYS A 304 12.24 -14.14 15.18
CA LYS A 304 13.49 -14.38 14.46
C LYS A 304 13.99 -13.09 13.80
N PRO A 305 15.32 -12.81 13.77
CA PRO A 305 15.87 -11.58 13.21
C PRO A 305 15.45 -11.31 11.76
N ASP A 306 15.44 -12.33 10.91
CA ASP A 306 15.02 -12.24 9.50
C ASP A 306 13.52 -11.88 9.35
N TYR A 307 12.66 -12.38 10.26
CA TYR A 307 11.25 -12.01 10.33
C TYR A 307 11.08 -10.56 10.76
N ILE A 308 11.84 -10.10 11.76
CA ILE A 308 11.82 -8.71 12.22
C ILE A 308 12.24 -7.77 11.09
N VAL A 309 13.38 -8.01 10.44
CA VAL A 309 13.86 -7.17 9.33
C VAL A 309 12.85 -7.11 8.20
N THR A 310 12.30 -8.25 7.78
CA THR A 310 11.28 -8.29 6.71
C THR A 310 10.00 -7.59 7.13
N PHE A 311 9.58 -7.72 8.37
CA PHE A 311 8.42 -7.04 8.93
C PHE A 311 8.61 -5.52 8.90
N LEU A 312 9.73 -5.00 9.44
CA LEU A 312 10.00 -3.56 9.51
C LEU A 312 10.07 -2.91 8.12
N ILE A 313 10.77 -3.53 7.17
CA ILE A 313 10.81 -3.05 5.78
C ILE A 313 9.40 -2.99 5.19
N SER A 314 8.61 -4.03 5.41
CA SER A 314 7.29 -4.15 4.80
C SER A 314 6.25 -3.23 5.44
N ILE A 315 6.21 -3.14 6.78
CA ILE A 315 5.24 -2.31 7.47
C ILE A 315 5.48 -0.83 7.19
N LEU A 316 6.73 -0.38 7.21
CA LEU A 316 7.07 1.00 6.89
C LEU A 316 6.71 1.33 5.44
N PHE A 317 7.03 0.46 4.48
CA PHE A 317 6.68 0.68 3.08
C PHE A 317 5.15 0.78 2.88
N ILE A 318 4.38 -0.15 3.45
CA ILE A 318 2.92 -0.20 3.30
C ILE A 318 2.24 0.99 3.98
N SER A 319 2.69 1.37 5.19
CA SER A 319 2.09 2.47 5.96
C SER A 319 2.28 3.83 5.28
N ILE A 320 3.47 4.07 4.70
CA ILE A 320 3.83 5.35 4.13
C ILE A 320 3.23 5.57 2.75
N ALA A 321 3.13 4.51 1.94
CA ALA A 321 2.67 4.61 0.56
C ALA A 321 1.30 5.29 0.42
N ASN A 322 0.41 5.07 1.39
CA ASN A 322 -0.94 5.65 1.41
C ASN A 322 -1.01 6.90 2.28
N ALA A 323 -0.59 6.82 3.56
CA ALA A 323 -0.75 7.91 4.52
C ALA A 323 0.08 9.15 4.15
N GLY A 324 1.29 8.97 3.58
CA GLY A 324 2.15 10.10 3.21
C GLY A 324 1.54 11.00 2.13
N LYS A 325 0.94 10.40 1.11
CA LYS A 325 0.24 11.16 0.06
C LYS A 325 -1.07 11.75 0.58
N LEU A 326 -1.84 10.97 1.33
CA LEU A 326 -3.12 11.42 1.87
C LEU A 326 -2.96 12.60 2.82
N ALA A 327 -1.92 12.64 3.65
CA ALA A 327 -1.65 13.78 4.52
C ALA A 327 -1.43 15.09 3.74
N GLY A 328 -0.70 15.04 2.62
CA GLY A 328 -0.52 16.19 1.74
C GLY A 328 -1.82 16.61 1.03
N ILE A 329 -2.63 15.65 0.60
CA ILE A 329 -3.95 15.92 0.00
C ILE A 329 -4.87 16.59 1.02
N LEU A 330 -4.91 16.10 2.25
CA LEU A 330 -5.72 16.65 3.33
C LEU A 330 -5.32 18.08 3.67
N LEU A 331 -4.02 18.37 3.74
CA LEU A 331 -3.54 19.74 3.93
C LEU A 331 -3.94 20.65 2.78
N ASN A 332 -3.81 20.18 1.54
CA ASN A 332 -4.24 20.93 0.36
C ASN A 332 -5.75 21.21 0.37
N ILE A 333 -6.56 20.24 0.77
CA ILE A 333 -8.02 20.42 0.93
C ILE A 333 -8.31 21.50 1.98
N LEU A 334 -7.68 21.45 3.14
CA LEU A 334 -7.87 22.47 4.17
C LEU A 334 -7.50 23.88 3.69
N CYS A 335 -6.44 24.01 2.86
CA CYS A 335 -6.07 25.29 2.25
C CYS A 335 -7.17 25.87 1.36
N GLN A 336 -7.94 25.02 0.69
CA GLN A 336 -8.99 25.43 -0.23
C GLN A 336 -10.30 25.80 0.49
N TYR A 337 -10.50 25.33 1.71
CA TYR A 337 -11.75 25.50 2.46
C TYR A 337 -11.49 26.06 3.87
N PRO A 338 -11.28 27.38 4.01
CA PRO A 338 -10.99 28.01 5.31
C PRO A 338 -12.05 27.73 6.38
N VAL A 339 -13.33 27.63 6.00
CA VAL A 339 -14.44 27.33 6.92
C VAL A 339 -14.22 26.01 7.66
N TRP A 340 -13.59 25.04 7.05
CA TRP A 340 -13.30 23.76 7.71
C TRP A 340 -12.11 23.86 8.67
N GLN A 341 -11.16 24.77 8.41
CA GLN A 341 -10.10 25.04 9.39
C GLN A 341 -10.69 25.62 10.68
N ASP A 342 -11.69 26.51 10.57
CA ASP A 342 -12.36 27.09 11.74
C ASP A 342 -13.15 26.02 12.51
N ARG A 343 -13.78 25.10 11.80
CA ARG A 343 -14.48 23.97 12.43
C ARG A 343 -13.51 23.02 13.15
N VAL A 344 -12.39 22.69 12.52
CA VAL A 344 -11.32 21.89 13.18
C VAL A 344 -10.78 22.62 14.41
N LEU A 345 -10.55 23.94 14.33
CA LEU A 345 -10.10 24.74 15.46
C LEU A 345 -11.13 24.75 16.61
N SER A 346 -12.41 24.77 16.27
CA SER A 346 -13.50 24.66 17.26
C SER A 346 -13.48 23.29 17.96
N GLU A 347 -13.22 22.19 17.24
CA GLU A 347 -13.04 20.87 17.87
C GLU A 347 -11.83 20.83 18.81
N ILE A 348 -10.69 21.45 18.42
CA ILE A 348 -9.51 21.54 19.27
C ILE A 348 -9.83 22.29 20.58
N ASN A 349 -10.52 23.42 20.47
CA ASN A 349 -10.92 24.21 21.65
C ASN A 349 -11.92 23.47 22.54
N ALA A 350 -12.85 22.71 21.96
CA ALA A 350 -13.81 21.89 22.71
C ALA A 350 -13.17 20.66 23.38
N ALA A 351 -12.12 20.10 22.79
CA ALA A 351 -11.38 18.99 23.37
C ALA A 351 -10.50 19.39 24.55
N THR A 352 -9.92 20.60 24.52
CA THR A 352 -8.93 21.06 25.49
C THR A 352 -9.43 21.01 26.95
N PRO A 353 -10.64 21.46 27.32
CA PRO A 353 -11.12 21.40 28.69
C PRO A 353 -11.26 19.98 29.28
N GLN A 354 -11.26 18.93 28.44
CA GLN A 354 -11.41 17.56 28.91
C GLN A 354 -10.18 17.04 29.68
N PHE A 355 -9.00 17.65 29.46
CA PHE A 355 -7.74 17.19 30.04
C PHE A 355 -6.83 18.31 30.54
N TRP A 356 -7.12 19.59 30.22
CA TRP A 356 -6.30 20.73 30.62
C TRP A 356 -7.10 21.70 31.49
N PRO A 357 -6.65 22.00 32.72
CA PRO A 357 -7.33 22.95 33.61
C PRO A 357 -7.37 24.37 33.02
N ALA A 358 -8.54 25.03 33.14
CA ALA A 358 -8.76 26.35 32.57
C ALA A 358 -7.86 27.45 33.18
N ASP A 359 -7.48 27.31 34.46
CA ASP A 359 -6.63 28.22 35.23
C ASP A 359 -5.14 28.08 34.92
N LYS A 360 -4.74 27.03 34.21
CA LYS A 360 -3.34 26.78 33.83
C LYS A 360 -3.01 27.40 32.48
N PRO A 361 -2.24 28.52 32.42
CA PRO A 361 -1.87 29.11 31.14
C PRO A 361 -0.96 28.19 30.35
N ALA A 362 -1.27 28.01 29.07
CA ALA A 362 -0.46 27.27 28.10
C ALA A 362 -0.86 27.63 26.68
N THR A 363 0.08 27.53 25.76
CA THR A 363 -0.21 27.64 24.33
C THR A 363 -1.05 26.45 23.86
N LEU A 364 -1.76 26.61 22.75
CA LEU A 364 -2.55 25.52 22.18
C LEU A 364 -1.68 24.29 21.83
N VAL A 365 -0.45 24.52 21.37
CA VAL A 365 0.51 23.46 21.05
C VAL A 365 0.93 22.67 22.31
N GLU A 366 1.19 23.35 23.43
CA GLU A 366 1.52 22.68 24.71
C GLU A 366 0.35 21.82 25.21
N LYS A 367 -0.87 22.31 25.04
CA LYS A 367 -2.08 21.53 25.36
C LYS A 367 -2.19 20.29 24.48
N LEU A 368 -1.96 20.40 23.15
CA LEU A 368 -1.97 19.27 22.24
C LEU A 368 -0.88 18.23 22.55
N ASP A 369 0.31 18.68 22.97
CA ASP A 369 1.40 17.77 23.40
C ASP A 369 1.01 16.94 24.65
N ALA A 370 0.16 17.47 25.51
CA ALA A 370 -0.30 16.81 26.74
C ALA A 370 -1.60 16.00 26.55
N MET A 371 -2.22 16.04 25.36
CA MET A 371 -3.51 15.39 25.10
C MET A 371 -3.38 13.86 25.16
N PRO A 372 -4.17 13.17 25.99
CA PRO A 372 -4.14 11.71 26.11
C PRO A 372 -4.76 11.03 24.88
N LEU A 373 -4.42 9.75 24.68
CA LEU A 373 -4.83 8.99 23.51
C LEU A 373 -6.36 8.92 23.35
N GLU A 374 -7.07 8.75 24.46
CA GLU A 374 -8.54 8.63 24.47
C GLU A 374 -9.20 9.91 23.93
N VAL A 375 -8.65 11.07 24.25
CA VAL A 375 -9.14 12.37 23.74
C VAL A 375 -8.79 12.52 22.26
N TRP A 376 -7.59 12.12 21.85
CA TRP A 376 -7.22 12.09 20.43
C TRP A 376 -8.16 11.22 19.57
N GLU A 377 -8.58 10.09 20.09
CA GLU A 377 -9.44 9.15 19.36
C GLU A 377 -10.93 9.54 19.38
N ALA A 378 -11.38 10.34 20.35
CA ALA A 378 -12.80 10.66 20.55
C ALA A 378 -13.21 12.07 20.15
N SER A 379 -12.30 13.07 20.18
CA SER A 379 -12.69 14.48 20.20
C SER A 379 -12.64 15.19 18.85
N PHE A 380 -12.33 14.49 17.76
CA PHE A 380 -12.17 15.06 16.42
C PHE A 380 -13.10 14.42 15.38
N PRO A 381 -14.42 14.38 15.60
CA PRO A 381 -15.36 13.74 14.68
C PRO A 381 -15.35 14.39 13.29
N PHE A 382 -15.22 15.72 13.18
CA PHE A 382 -15.21 16.40 11.89
C PHE A 382 -13.90 16.15 11.13
N VAL A 383 -12.76 16.10 11.83
CA VAL A 383 -11.48 15.67 11.23
C VAL A 383 -11.62 14.27 10.64
N GLU A 384 -12.32 13.35 11.33
CA GLU A 384 -12.58 12.01 10.78
C GLU A 384 -13.44 12.05 9.50
N LEU A 385 -14.43 12.93 9.43
CA LEU A 385 -15.26 13.10 8.23
C LEU A 385 -14.45 13.63 7.05
N ILE A 386 -13.55 14.61 7.28
CA ILE A 386 -12.63 15.12 6.26
C ILE A 386 -11.72 13.99 5.75
N ILE A 387 -11.13 13.20 6.65
CA ILE A 387 -10.28 12.06 6.28
C ILE A 387 -11.08 11.03 5.47
N ARG A 388 -12.31 10.73 5.89
CA ARG A 388 -13.18 9.76 5.22
C ARG A 388 -13.54 10.20 3.81
N GLU A 389 -13.91 11.47 3.61
CA GLU A 389 -14.22 12.02 2.29
C GLU A 389 -12.98 12.08 1.40
N ALA A 390 -11.83 12.49 1.92
CA ALA A 390 -10.57 12.48 1.19
C ALA A 390 -10.19 11.07 0.72
N ILE A 391 -10.37 10.06 1.57
CA ILE A 391 -10.15 8.66 1.19
C ILE A 391 -11.11 8.25 0.08
N ARG A 392 -12.41 8.55 0.21
CA ARG A 392 -13.42 8.23 -0.80
C ARG A 392 -13.04 8.78 -2.17
N MET A 393 -12.64 10.04 -2.22
CA MET A 393 -12.36 10.72 -3.48
C MET A 393 -10.97 10.44 -4.06
N HIS A 394 -9.96 10.32 -3.22
CA HIS A 394 -8.56 10.32 -3.65
C HIS A 394 -7.86 8.96 -3.52
N VAL A 395 -8.38 8.03 -2.71
CA VAL A 395 -7.79 6.70 -2.55
C VAL A 395 -8.55 5.68 -3.39
N ALA A 396 -8.27 5.68 -4.69
CA ALA A 396 -8.86 4.73 -5.62
C ALA A 396 -7.80 3.74 -6.10
N PHE A 397 -8.08 2.45 -5.94
CA PHE A 397 -7.24 1.40 -6.49
C PHE A 397 -8.07 0.15 -6.84
N PRO A 398 -7.70 -0.57 -7.90
CA PRO A 398 -8.27 -1.88 -8.14
C PRO A 398 -7.74 -2.86 -7.09
N MET A 399 -8.64 -3.52 -6.41
CA MET A 399 -8.30 -4.66 -5.55
C MET A 399 -8.31 -5.93 -6.38
N THR A 400 -7.38 -6.84 -6.16
CA THR A 400 -7.36 -8.15 -6.83
C THR A 400 -7.30 -9.28 -5.82
N ARG A 401 -7.89 -10.42 -6.17
CA ARG A 401 -7.91 -11.64 -5.37
C ARG A 401 -7.81 -12.85 -6.30
N LEU A 402 -7.11 -13.88 -5.88
CA LEU A 402 -7.02 -15.16 -6.60
C LEU A 402 -8.12 -16.10 -6.11
N ASN A 403 -8.88 -16.69 -7.02
CA ASN A 403 -9.71 -17.85 -6.70
C ASN A 403 -8.80 -19.09 -6.56
N GLU A 404 -8.43 -19.43 -5.32
CA GLU A 404 -7.58 -20.58 -5.03
C GLU A 404 -8.35 -21.88 -4.80
N SER A 405 -9.68 -21.84 -4.94
CA SER A 405 -10.48 -23.07 -4.85
C SER A 405 -10.35 -23.90 -6.13
N SER A 406 -10.62 -25.20 -6.03
CA SER A 406 -10.68 -26.11 -7.19
C SER A 406 -11.95 -25.93 -8.02
N ARG A 407 -12.84 -24.99 -7.66
CA ARG A 407 -14.14 -24.76 -8.32
C ARG A 407 -14.29 -23.32 -8.76
N ALA A 408 -15.09 -23.13 -9.80
CA ALA A 408 -15.55 -21.80 -10.19
C ALA A 408 -16.49 -21.23 -9.13
N ILE A 409 -16.40 -19.92 -8.87
CA ILE A 409 -17.23 -19.19 -7.90
C ILE A 409 -18.34 -18.46 -8.65
N PRO A 410 -19.63 -18.80 -8.44
CA PRO A 410 -20.75 -18.12 -9.09
C PRO A 410 -20.84 -16.65 -8.69
N ILE A 411 -21.08 -15.76 -9.67
CA ILE A 411 -21.32 -14.34 -9.43
C ILE A 411 -22.84 -14.13 -9.29
N PRO A 412 -23.32 -13.65 -8.14
CA PRO A 412 -24.75 -13.57 -7.88
C PRO A 412 -25.52 -12.78 -8.93
N GLY A 413 -26.66 -13.31 -9.38
CA GLY A 413 -27.59 -12.63 -10.29
C GLY A 413 -27.15 -12.54 -11.76
N THR A 414 -26.01 -13.16 -12.15
CA THR A 414 -25.45 -12.98 -13.51
C THR A 414 -25.44 -14.26 -14.35
N GLY A 415 -25.51 -15.43 -13.73
CA GLY A 415 -25.24 -16.72 -14.39
C GLY A 415 -23.77 -16.95 -14.75
N GLN A 416 -22.88 -16.03 -14.40
CA GLN A 416 -21.45 -16.07 -14.70
C GLN A 416 -20.63 -16.51 -13.48
N VAL A 417 -19.36 -16.82 -13.72
CA VAL A 417 -18.47 -17.36 -12.68
C VAL A 417 -17.09 -16.70 -12.69
N ILE A 418 -16.40 -16.75 -11.55
CA ILE A 418 -14.95 -16.52 -11.43
C ILE A 418 -14.29 -17.90 -11.50
N PRO A 419 -13.62 -18.28 -12.60
CA PRO A 419 -13.04 -19.61 -12.76
C PRO A 419 -12.00 -19.94 -11.69
N SER A 420 -11.79 -21.24 -11.44
CA SER A 420 -10.67 -21.72 -10.61
C SER A 420 -9.33 -21.25 -11.18
N GLY A 421 -8.43 -20.79 -10.30
CA GLY A 421 -7.13 -20.27 -10.69
C GLY A 421 -7.15 -18.90 -11.37
N SER A 422 -8.34 -18.32 -11.63
CA SER A 422 -8.48 -16.97 -12.16
C SER A 422 -8.46 -15.94 -11.04
N PHE A 423 -8.12 -14.71 -11.41
CA PHE A 423 -8.21 -13.57 -10.48
C PHE A 423 -9.58 -12.89 -10.60
N ALA A 424 -10.05 -12.36 -9.50
CA ALA A 424 -11.12 -11.37 -9.47
C ALA A 424 -10.53 -9.99 -9.20
N ALA A 425 -11.07 -8.95 -9.84
CA ALA A 425 -10.71 -7.57 -9.60
C ALA A 425 -11.96 -6.75 -9.25
N TYR A 426 -11.82 -5.78 -8.35
CA TYR A 426 -12.84 -4.79 -8.01
C TYR A 426 -12.19 -3.41 -7.90
N ASN A 427 -12.77 -2.40 -8.53
CA ASN A 427 -12.33 -1.01 -8.43
C ASN A 427 -13.17 -0.28 -7.38
N THR A 428 -12.52 0.33 -6.37
CA THR A 428 -13.23 1.02 -5.29
C THR A 428 -14.08 2.19 -5.78
N ASN A 429 -13.72 2.82 -6.91
CA ASN A 429 -14.53 3.88 -7.52
C ASN A 429 -15.91 3.39 -8.00
N ASP A 430 -16.10 2.09 -8.21
CA ASP A 430 -17.41 1.50 -8.52
C ASP A 430 -18.45 1.81 -7.41
N ALA A 431 -18.02 1.79 -6.15
CA ALA A 431 -18.85 2.22 -5.02
C ALA A 431 -18.70 3.70 -4.72
N HIS A 432 -17.46 4.20 -4.65
CA HIS A 432 -17.17 5.55 -4.15
C HIS A 432 -17.65 6.69 -5.06
N LEU A 433 -17.83 6.42 -6.35
CA LEU A 433 -18.34 7.38 -7.33
C LEU A 433 -19.75 7.04 -7.82
N ASN A 434 -20.43 6.11 -7.16
CA ASN A 434 -21.82 5.80 -7.45
C ASN A 434 -22.72 6.94 -6.94
N GLU A 435 -23.48 7.56 -7.85
CA GLU A 435 -24.35 8.71 -7.56
C GLU A 435 -25.52 8.36 -6.64
N GLU A 436 -25.99 7.11 -6.66
CA GLU A 436 -27.04 6.63 -5.76
C GLU A 436 -26.55 6.55 -4.30
N LEU A 437 -25.26 6.18 -4.10
CA LEU A 437 -24.65 6.12 -2.76
C LEU A 437 -24.11 7.47 -2.30
N TYR A 438 -23.58 8.25 -3.23
CA TYR A 438 -22.92 9.53 -2.99
C TYR A 438 -23.41 10.57 -4.01
N PRO A 439 -24.52 11.27 -3.76
CA PRO A 439 -24.96 12.38 -4.62
C PRO A 439 -23.82 13.37 -4.85
N ASP A 440 -23.67 13.87 -6.08
CA ASP A 440 -22.54 14.70 -6.50
C ASP A 440 -21.18 14.11 -6.09
N PRO A 441 -20.83 12.90 -6.57
CA PRO A 441 -19.69 12.13 -6.03
C PRO A 441 -18.33 12.79 -6.26
N LEU A 442 -18.24 13.75 -7.18
CA LEU A 442 -17.02 14.52 -7.48
C LEU A 442 -16.88 15.77 -6.62
N ARG A 443 -17.93 16.20 -5.94
CA ARG A 443 -17.87 17.30 -4.99
C ARG A 443 -17.30 16.80 -3.65
N PHE A 444 -16.28 17.52 -3.13
CA PHE A 444 -15.75 17.25 -1.80
C PHE A 444 -16.71 17.78 -0.73
N ASP A 445 -17.36 16.89 -0.02
CA ASP A 445 -18.36 17.21 1.00
C ASP A 445 -18.25 16.23 2.18
N PRO A 446 -17.44 16.54 3.21
CA PRO A 446 -17.29 15.67 4.38
C PRO A 446 -18.60 15.51 5.16
N GLU A 447 -19.52 16.48 5.10
CA GLU A 447 -20.80 16.47 5.82
C GLU A 447 -21.78 15.42 5.26
N ARG A 448 -21.49 14.83 4.08
CA ARG A 448 -22.27 13.70 3.54
C ARG A 448 -22.27 12.47 4.44
N PHE A 449 -21.30 12.37 5.34
CA PHE A 449 -21.21 11.28 6.32
C PHE A 449 -21.86 11.61 7.67
N GLU A 450 -22.42 12.82 7.83
CA GLU A 450 -23.20 13.16 9.01
C GLU A 450 -24.59 12.52 8.94
N THR A 451 -25.06 11.99 10.06
CA THR A 451 -26.45 11.49 10.16
C THR A 451 -27.41 12.69 10.14
N PRO A 452 -28.48 12.69 9.35
CA PRO A 452 -29.12 11.60 8.61
C PRO A 452 -28.68 11.45 7.14
N ARG A 453 -27.71 12.22 6.65
CA ARG A 453 -27.30 12.28 5.23
C ARG A 453 -26.50 11.06 4.76
N GLU A 454 -26.11 10.15 5.64
CA GLU A 454 -25.23 9.04 5.33
C GLU A 454 -25.91 7.93 4.52
N GLY A 455 -26.08 8.14 3.20
CA GLY A 455 -26.60 7.14 2.26
C GLY A 455 -25.73 5.86 2.18
N ALA A 456 -24.43 5.98 2.37
CA ALA A 456 -23.51 4.83 2.34
C ALA A 456 -23.73 3.81 3.48
N LYS A 457 -24.43 4.15 4.54
CA LYS A 457 -24.84 3.21 5.60
C LYS A 457 -25.93 2.25 5.15
N THR A 458 -26.70 2.61 4.14
CA THR A 458 -27.83 1.81 3.67
C THR A 458 -27.39 0.63 2.81
N GLU A 459 -26.17 0.67 2.25
CA GLU A 459 -25.64 -0.41 1.42
C GLU A 459 -24.42 -1.09 2.05
N THR A 460 -24.46 -2.42 2.10
CA THR A 460 -23.34 -3.23 2.60
C THR A 460 -22.08 -2.94 1.77
N TYR A 461 -21.01 -2.50 2.45
CA TYR A 461 -19.74 -2.13 1.81
C TYR A 461 -19.83 -0.93 0.85
N GLY A 462 -20.72 0.04 1.10
CA GLY A 462 -20.76 1.30 0.36
C GLY A 462 -19.48 2.13 0.49
N PHE A 463 -18.80 2.08 1.64
CA PHE A 463 -17.50 2.71 1.86
C PHE A 463 -16.38 1.67 2.02
N LEU A 464 -15.34 1.78 1.19
CA LEU A 464 -14.23 0.82 1.10
C LEU A 464 -12.85 1.40 1.44
N GLY A 465 -12.80 2.61 1.95
CA GLY A 465 -11.54 3.33 2.16
C GLY A 465 -10.51 2.62 3.05
N TRP A 466 -10.98 1.80 3.98
CA TRP A 466 -10.14 0.98 4.84
C TRP A 466 -10.17 -0.52 4.47
N GLY A 467 -10.66 -0.84 3.27
CA GLY A 467 -11.05 -2.21 2.96
C GLY A 467 -12.23 -2.67 3.79
N ASN A 468 -12.76 -3.84 3.50
CA ASN A 468 -13.85 -4.45 4.26
C ASN A 468 -13.79 -5.98 4.16
N GLY A 469 -14.73 -6.66 4.83
CA GLY A 469 -14.79 -8.11 4.86
C GLY A 469 -13.54 -8.72 5.51
N ARG A 470 -13.04 -9.81 4.93
CA ARG A 470 -11.93 -10.60 5.47
C ARG A 470 -10.56 -9.88 5.47
N HIS A 471 -10.39 -8.82 4.69
CA HIS A 471 -9.12 -8.14 4.47
C HIS A 471 -9.17 -6.65 4.79
N ARG A 472 -9.77 -6.31 5.93
CA ARG A 472 -9.80 -4.94 6.44
C ARG A 472 -8.38 -4.44 6.76
N CYS A 473 -8.16 -3.13 6.67
CA CYS A 473 -6.89 -2.51 7.02
C CYS A 473 -6.56 -2.74 8.50
N VAL A 474 -5.50 -3.48 8.77
CA VAL A 474 -5.04 -3.77 10.15
C VAL A 474 -4.36 -2.58 10.82
N GLY A 475 -3.85 -1.62 10.06
CA GLY A 475 -3.20 -0.39 10.55
C GLY A 475 -4.14 0.82 10.62
N GLN A 476 -5.46 0.64 10.47
CA GLN A 476 -6.42 1.73 10.40
C GLN A 476 -6.36 2.66 11.62
N ARG A 477 -6.21 2.11 12.82
CA ARG A 477 -6.18 2.87 14.07
C ARG A 477 -5.04 3.89 14.08
N TRP A 478 -3.82 3.42 13.80
CA TRP A 478 -2.66 4.30 13.71
C TRP A 478 -2.79 5.31 12.56
N ALA A 479 -3.21 4.88 11.38
CA ALA A 479 -3.34 5.78 10.23
C ALA A 479 -4.33 6.92 10.49
N LYS A 480 -5.48 6.65 11.13
CA LYS A 480 -6.42 7.68 11.56
C LYS A 480 -5.79 8.64 12.57
N LEU A 481 -5.18 8.11 13.62
CA LEU A 481 -4.52 8.91 14.65
C LEU A 481 -3.42 9.80 14.05
N GLN A 482 -2.56 9.25 13.20
CA GLN A 482 -1.50 9.99 12.52
C GLN A 482 -2.02 11.15 11.68
N LEU A 483 -3.06 10.90 10.86
CA LEU A 483 -3.65 11.92 10.02
C LEU A 483 -4.36 12.99 10.87
N SER A 484 -5.04 12.61 11.94
CA SER A 484 -5.68 13.55 12.87
C SER A 484 -4.64 14.43 13.56
N ILE A 485 -3.56 13.87 14.10
CA ILE A 485 -2.45 14.64 14.68
C ILE A 485 -1.92 15.66 13.67
N ASN A 486 -1.68 15.24 12.42
CA ASN A 486 -1.11 16.13 11.41
C ASN A 486 -2.05 17.29 11.06
N LEU A 487 -3.36 17.04 10.88
CA LEU A 487 -4.34 18.08 10.59
C LEU A 487 -4.55 19.04 11.76
N VAL A 488 -4.66 18.50 12.97
CA VAL A 488 -4.87 19.27 14.20
C VAL A 488 -3.69 20.20 14.46
N TYR A 489 -2.44 19.71 14.38
CA TYR A 489 -1.25 20.56 14.53
C TYR A 489 -1.13 21.58 13.40
N ALA A 490 -1.41 21.21 12.17
CA ALA A 490 -1.40 22.14 11.05
C ALA A 490 -2.36 23.32 11.30
N VAL A 491 -3.60 23.05 11.72
CA VAL A 491 -4.61 24.09 11.99
C VAL A 491 -4.33 24.86 13.26
N ALA A 492 -3.82 24.20 14.32
CA ALA A 492 -3.49 24.87 15.58
C ALA A 492 -2.36 25.89 15.41
N MET A 493 -1.39 25.62 14.57
CA MET A 493 -0.20 26.46 14.41
C MET A 493 -0.32 27.51 13.31
N TYR A 494 -1.12 27.23 12.26
CA TYR A 494 -1.16 28.08 11.06
C TYR A 494 -2.58 28.27 10.52
N LYS A 495 -2.77 29.42 9.85
CA LYS A 495 -3.84 29.62 8.87
C LYS A 495 -3.32 29.22 7.50
N TRP A 496 -4.11 28.52 6.73
CA TRP A 496 -3.74 27.98 5.45
C TRP A 496 -4.59 28.55 4.32
N ASN A 497 -3.96 28.87 3.19
CA ASN A 497 -4.63 29.34 1.98
C ASN A 497 -4.05 28.61 0.75
N SER A 498 -4.88 28.37 -0.24
CA SER A 498 -4.48 27.81 -1.51
C SER A 498 -3.77 28.87 -2.35
N CYS A 499 -2.63 28.53 -2.97
CA CYS A 499 -1.89 29.45 -3.82
C CYS A 499 -1.16 28.71 -4.97
N ASP A 500 -0.68 29.50 -5.96
CA ASP A 500 0.29 29.04 -6.95
C ASP A 500 1.72 29.02 -6.38
N ALA A 501 2.71 28.72 -7.24
CA ALA A 501 4.12 28.70 -6.85
C ALA A 501 4.67 30.09 -6.45
N ASP A 502 4.04 31.15 -6.93
CA ASP A 502 4.42 32.54 -6.66
C ASP A 502 3.70 33.13 -5.43
N GLY A 503 2.76 32.34 -4.84
CA GLY A 503 1.99 32.73 -3.65
C GLY A 503 0.72 33.51 -3.94
N ASN A 504 0.30 33.61 -5.20
CA ASN A 504 -0.97 34.22 -5.55
C ASN A 504 -2.12 33.30 -5.15
N PHE A 505 -3.19 33.88 -4.62
CA PHE A 505 -4.37 33.11 -4.19
C PHE A 505 -4.96 32.32 -5.36
N LEU A 506 -5.27 31.05 -5.11
CA LEU A 506 -6.04 30.21 -6.01
C LEU A 506 -7.40 29.92 -5.37
N PRO A 507 -8.51 30.13 -6.11
CA PRO A 507 -9.84 29.70 -5.63
C PRO A 507 -9.85 28.18 -5.45
N PRO A 508 -10.84 27.62 -4.69
CA PRO A 508 -11.03 26.20 -4.60
C PRO A 508 -11.09 25.57 -6.00
N VAL A 509 -10.16 24.66 -6.26
CA VAL A 509 -10.10 23.96 -7.55
C VAL A 509 -11.13 22.85 -7.52
N ASP A 510 -11.90 22.70 -8.59
CA ASP A 510 -12.72 21.51 -8.76
C ASP A 510 -11.80 20.26 -8.67
N HIS A 511 -12.21 19.28 -7.87
CA HIS A 511 -11.43 18.05 -7.65
C HIS A 511 -11.44 17.11 -8.86
N SER A 512 -11.54 17.67 -10.07
CA SER A 512 -11.36 16.98 -11.34
C SER A 512 -9.88 16.65 -11.57
N PHE A 513 -9.36 15.68 -10.82
CA PHE A 513 -8.05 15.13 -11.12
C PHE A 513 -8.18 13.93 -12.05
N ASP A 514 -7.11 13.66 -12.80
CA ASP A 514 -7.04 12.52 -13.71
C ASP A 514 -7.04 11.20 -12.91
N ARG A 515 -8.21 10.57 -12.82
CA ARG A 515 -8.42 9.30 -12.10
C ARG A 515 -7.77 8.10 -12.80
N ASP A 516 -7.31 8.27 -14.02
CA ASP A 516 -6.63 7.23 -14.79
C ASP A 516 -5.15 7.10 -14.42
N ARG A 517 -4.55 8.16 -13.88
CA ARG A 517 -3.16 8.12 -13.47
C ARG A 517 -2.94 7.34 -12.18
N HIS A 518 -1.74 6.79 -12.08
CA HIS A 518 -1.29 6.06 -10.91
C HIS A 518 -1.09 6.97 -9.70
N GLY A 519 -1.79 6.69 -8.66
CA GLY A 519 -1.62 7.34 -7.36
C GLY A 519 -2.47 8.60 -7.20
N ASN A 520 -2.68 8.94 -5.96
CA ASN A 520 -3.42 10.11 -5.53
C ASN A 520 -2.69 11.36 -6.04
N GLN A 521 -3.24 12.03 -7.02
CA GLN A 521 -2.64 13.24 -7.56
C GLN A 521 -3.40 14.44 -7.03
N LEU A 522 -2.65 15.42 -6.53
CA LEU A 522 -3.16 16.76 -6.38
C LEU A 522 -3.28 17.41 -7.75
N ALA A 523 -4.16 18.40 -7.88
CA ALA A 523 -4.14 19.32 -9.00
C ALA A 523 -2.71 19.88 -9.13
N GLN A 524 -2.12 19.77 -10.33
CA GLN A 524 -0.77 20.29 -10.56
C GLN A 524 -0.75 21.80 -10.32
N GLY A 525 0.29 22.28 -9.64
CA GLY A 525 0.50 23.72 -9.41
C GLY A 525 -0.22 24.30 -8.19
N VAL A 526 -0.89 23.48 -7.37
CA VAL A 526 -1.50 23.97 -6.13
C VAL A 526 -0.52 23.80 -4.96
N PHE A 527 -0.15 24.93 -4.36
CA PHE A 527 0.67 25.03 -3.17
C PHE A 527 -0.16 25.49 -1.97
N CYS A 528 0.41 25.39 -0.78
CA CYS A 528 -0.20 25.88 0.44
C CYS A 528 0.60 27.07 0.97
N LYS A 529 -0.04 28.23 1.08
CA LYS A 529 0.46 29.39 1.79
C LYS A 529 0.03 29.28 3.25
N TYR A 530 0.95 29.50 4.17
CA TYR A 530 0.68 29.48 5.60
C TYR A 530 1.06 30.78 6.27
N GLU A 531 0.30 31.14 7.29
CA GLU A 531 0.53 32.27 8.18
C GLU A 531 0.45 31.77 9.62
N CYS A 532 1.40 32.19 10.49
CA CYS A 532 1.39 31.78 11.89
C CYS A 532 0.09 32.26 12.57
N ARG A 533 -0.55 31.39 13.33
CA ARG A 533 -1.58 31.82 14.29
C ARG A 533 -0.87 32.44 15.50
N GLU A 534 -1.35 33.59 15.95
CA GLU A 534 -0.83 34.28 17.14
C GLU A 534 -1.10 33.49 18.41
#